data_45d84bc616febbd071a52e4edc526969
#
_entry.id   45d84bc616febbd071a52e4edc526969
#
_cell.length_a   1.000
_cell.length_b   1.000
_cell.length_c   1.000
_cell.angle_alpha   90.00
_cell.angle_beta   90.00
_cell.angle_gamma   90.00
#
_symmetry.space_group_name_H-M   'P 1'
#
loop_
_entity.id
_entity.type
_entity.pdbx_description
1 polymer ?
#
loop_
_entity_poly.entity_id
_entity_poly.type
_entity_poly.pdbx_seq_one_letter_code
_entity_poly.pdbx_strand_id
1 'polypeptide(L)'
;MLKTLGHILLASIFITGGFDAFAKPGGRVNKVAASGIPEADQAVKLNGAAMVIAGAALALNIAPKAAATVLIGCLIPTTVVGHAFWQEPEVTGRKNQQVQFLKNLGLIGGLLLVLTEKSK
;
A
#
# COMPACT_ATOMS: atom_id res chain seq x y z
N MET A 1 23.71 -5.11 -2.92
CA MET A 1 23.11 -5.61 -4.17
C MET A 1 21.75 -6.23 -3.97
N LEU A 2 21.69 -7.34 -3.23
CA LEU A 2 20.40 -7.99 -3.01
C LEU A 2 19.43 -7.11 -2.24
N LYS A 3 19.93 -6.33 -1.29
CA LYS A 3 19.09 -5.41 -0.52
C LYS A 3 18.48 -4.35 -1.45
N THR A 4 19.29 -3.78 -2.34
CA THR A 4 18.79 -2.79 -3.30
C THR A 4 17.75 -3.39 -4.23
N LEU A 5 18.00 -4.59 -4.74
CA LEU A 5 17.03 -5.29 -5.58
C LEU A 5 15.73 -5.54 -4.82
N GLY A 6 15.84 -5.97 -3.56
CA GLY A 6 14.66 -6.18 -2.72
C GLY A 6 13.86 -4.91 -2.54
N HIS A 7 14.53 -3.78 -2.30
CA HIS A 7 13.85 -2.48 -2.17
C HIS A 7 13.12 -2.10 -3.46
N ILE A 8 13.75 -2.30 -4.62
CA ILE A 8 13.14 -1.97 -5.91
C ILE A 8 11.92 -2.84 -6.17
N LEU A 9 12.05 -4.15 -5.95
CA LEU A 9 10.93 -5.07 -6.16
C LEU A 9 9.77 -4.76 -5.22
N LEU A 10 10.08 -4.53 -3.96
CA LEU A 10 9.07 -4.20 -2.97
C LEU A 10 8.38 -2.87 -3.30
N ALA A 11 9.15 -1.88 -3.74
CA ALA A 11 8.62 -0.55 -4.05
C ALA A 11 7.72 -0.55 -5.29
N SER A 12 7.93 -1.47 -6.21
CA SER A 12 7.25 -1.45 -7.51
C SER A 12 5.72 -1.39 -7.39
N ILE A 13 5.15 -2.20 -6.50
CA ILE A 13 3.69 -2.23 -6.35
C ILE A 13 3.16 -0.93 -5.73
N PHE A 14 3.95 -0.30 -4.85
CA PHE A 14 3.54 0.95 -4.23
C PHE A 14 3.58 2.11 -5.22
N ILE A 15 4.58 2.13 -6.08
CA ILE A 15 4.68 3.17 -7.11
C ILE A 15 3.55 3.03 -8.12
N THR A 16 3.33 1.83 -8.65
CA THR A 16 2.27 1.62 -9.64
C THR A 16 0.89 1.75 -9.04
N GLY A 17 0.65 1.12 -7.90
CA GLY A 17 -0.65 1.19 -7.23
C GLY A 17 -0.94 2.57 -6.70
N GLY A 18 0.07 3.25 -6.17
CA GLY A 18 -0.08 4.62 -5.68
C GLY A 18 -0.40 5.59 -6.81
N PHE A 19 0.26 5.44 -7.94
CA PHE A 19 0.00 6.27 -9.10
C PHE A 19 -1.44 6.07 -9.60
N ASP A 20 -1.89 4.82 -9.67
CA ASP A 20 -3.27 4.52 -10.08
C ASP A 20 -4.27 5.15 -9.11
N ALA A 21 -4.03 5.04 -7.81
CA ALA A 21 -4.92 5.61 -6.81
C ALA A 21 -4.99 7.13 -6.91
N PHE A 22 -3.87 7.77 -7.24
CA PHE A 22 -3.82 9.22 -7.41
C PHE A 22 -4.50 9.66 -8.70
N ALA A 23 -4.18 9.01 -9.81
CA ALA A 23 -4.65 9.41 -11.15
C ALA A 23 -6.07 8.93 -11.44
N LYS A 24 -6.42 7.75 -10.94
CA LYS A 24 -7.72 7.11 -11.22
C LYS A 24 -8.27 6.49 -9.94
N PRO A 25 -8.72 7.32 -8.98
CA PRO A 25 -9.20 6.79 -7.69
C PRO A 25 -10.44 5.88 -7.82
N GLY A 26 -11.34 6.17 -8.73
CA GLY A 26 -12.44 5.28 -9.11
C GLY A 26 -13.20 4.66 -7.94
N GLY A 27 -13.36 3.33 -7.96
CA GLY A 27 -14.08 2.59 -6.95
C GLY A 27 -13.49 2.66 -5.55
N ARG A 28 -12.21 3.03 -5.43
CA ARG A 28 -11.56 3.21 -4.12
C ARG A 28 -12.27 4.29 -3.32
N VAL A 29 -12.70 5.36 -3.99
CA VAL A 29 -13.40 6.47 -3.34
C VAL A 29 -14.70 5.97 -2.69
N ASN A 30 -15.45 5.11 -3.39
CA ASN A 30 -16.69 4.58 -2.86
C ASN A 30 -16.46 3.76 -1.58
N LYS A 31 -15.43 2.93 -1.57
CA LYS A 31 -15.09 2.12 -0.40
C LYS A 31 -14.68 2.98 0.79
N VAL A 32 -13.87 3.99 0.53
CA VAL A 32 -13.41 4.90 1.58
C VAL A 32 -14.58 5.70 2.14
N ALA A 33 -15.45 6.21 1.26
CA ALA A 33 -16.64 6.94 1.69
C ALA A 33 -17.58 6.06 2.52
N ALA A 34 -17.75 4.80 2.12
CA ALA A 34 -18.59 3.85 2.84
C ALA A 34 -18.06 3.55 4.24
N SER A 35 -16.76 3.73 4.45
CA SER A 35 -16.12 3.54 5.77
C SER A 35 -16.27 4.76 6.67
N GLY A 36 -16.95 5.80 6.21
CA GLY A 36 -17.20 7.00 7.02
C GLY A 36 -16.10 8.03 7.01
N ILE A 37 -15.13 7.88 6.11
CA ILE A 37 -14.02 8.84 6.01
C ILE A 37 -14.47 10.04 5.18
N PRO A 38 -14.38 11.28 5.73
CA PRO A 38 -14.77 12.46 4.98
C PRO A 38 -13.78 12.75 3.87
N GLU A 39 -14.26 13.42 2.83
CA GLU A 39 -13.46 13.80 1.67
C GLU A 39 -12.69 12.60 1.11
N ALA A 40 -13.42 11.51 0.84
CA ALA A 40 -12.85 10.24 0.41
C ALA A 40 -11.97 10.38 -0.84
N ASP A 41 -12.37 11.23 -1.79
CA ASP A 41 -11.60 11.48 -3.00
C ASP A 41 -10.19 11.98 -2.67
N GLN A 42 -10.09 12.97 -1.81
CA GLN A 42 -8.80 13.51 -1.39
C GLN A 42 -7.99 12.50 -0.59
N ALA A 43 -8.66 11.75 0.30
CA ALA A 43 -7.99 10.73 1.11
C ALA A 43 -7.32 9.69 0.22
N VAL A 44 -8.02 9.20 -0.81
CA VAL A 44 -7.46 8.22 -1.75
C VAL A 44 -6.28 8.80 -2.51
N LYS A 45 -6.43 10.03 -3.02
CA LYS A 45 -5.36 10.67 -3.78
C LYS A 45 -4.12 10.93 -2.94
N LEU A 46 -4.30 11.42 -1.72
CA LEU A 46 -3.18 11.70 -0.82
C LEU A 46 -2.45 10.41 -0.43
N ASN A 47 -3.21 9.36 -0.14
CA ASN A 47 -2.63 8.06 0.17
C ASN A 47 -1.81 7.55 -1.03
N GLY A 48 -2.37 7.67 -2.23
CA GLY A 48 -1.67 7.27 -3.46
C GLY A 48 -0.39 8.06 -3.69
N ALA A 49 -0.46 9.37 -3.52
CA ALA A 49 0.72 10.23 -3.68
C ALA A 49 1.81 9.88 -2.67
N ALA A 50 1.42 9.65 -1.41
CA ALA A 50 2.37 9.24 -0.38
C ALA A 50 3.04 7.91 -0.74
N MET A 51 2.27 6.96 -1.28
CA MET A 51 2.81 5.67 -1.72
C MET A 51 3.82 5.82 -2.83
N VAL A 52 3.56 6.70 -3.81
CA VAL A 52 4.50 6.94 -4.91
C VAL A 52 5.79 7.55 -4.38
N ILE A 53 5.67 8.58 -3.56
CA ILE A 53 6.85 9.28 -3.03
C ILE A 53 7.67 8.35 -2.14
N ALA A 54 7.04 7.68 -1.20
CA ALA A 54 7.74 6.77 -0.29
C ALA A 54 8.28 5.55 -1.04
N GLY A 55 7.52 5.04 -2.02
CA GLY A 55 8.00 3.94 -2.86
C GLY A 55 9.24 4.31 -3.64
N ALA A 56 9.24 5.50 -4.24
CA ALA A 56 10.41 5.99 -4.97
C ALA A 56 11.61 6.15 -4.03
N ALA A 57 11.40 6.68 -2.84
CA ALA A 57 12.47 6.83 -1.86
C ALA A 57 13.04 5.48 -1.47
N LEU A 58 12.18 4.48 -1.27
CA LEU A 58 12.63 3.13 -0.94
C LEU A 58 13.46 2.54 -2.08
N ALA A 59 12.97 2.66 -3.32
CA ALA A 59 13.67 2.13 -4.50
C ALA A 59 15.05 2.76 -4.68
N LEU A 60 15.15 4.07 -4.40
CA LEU A 60 16.40 4.82 -4.53
C LEU A 60 17.28 4.71 -3.27
N ASN A 61 16.82 3.97 -2.28
CA ASN A 61 17.53 3.80 -1.01
C ASN A 61 17.75 5.14 -0.28
N ILE A 62 16.77 6.03 -0.41
CA ILE A 62 16.78 7.33 0.28
C ILE A 62 15.93 7.19 1.53
N ALA A 63 16.55 7.30 2.70
CA ALA A 63 15.89 7.15 4.00
C ALA A 63 14.95 5.94 4.00
N PRO A 64 15.46 4.73 3.69
CA PRO A 64 14.58 3.57 3.46
C PRO A 64 13.72 3.20 4.65
N LYS A 65 14.21 3.40 5.87
CA LYS A 65 13.41 3.10 7.06
C LYS A 65 12.23 4.05 7.21
N ALA A 66 12.46 5.34 6.96
CA ALA A 66 11.38 6.32 6.98
C ALA A 66 10.37 6.01 5.87
N ALA A 67 10.86 5.68 4.67
CA ALA A 67 10.00 5.31 3.55
C ALA A 67 9.15 4.08 3.89
N ALA A 68 9.77 3.06 4.46
CA ALA A 68 9.05 1.84 4.85
C ALA A 68 7.96 2.14 5.90
N THR A 69 8.26 3.02 6.84
CA THR A 69 7.29 3.42 7.86
C THR A 69 6.07 4.09 7.23
N VAL A 70 6.31 5.01 6.29
CA VAL A 70 5.22 5.69 5.57
C VAL A 70 4.40 4.67 4.77
N LEU A 71 5.07 3.75 4.09
CA LEU A 71 4.37 2.74 3.28
C LEU A 71 3.51 1.81 4.15
N ILE A 72 4.00 1.42 5.33
CA ILE A 72 3.19 0.64 6.26
C ILE A 72 1.94 1.44 6.65
N GLY A 73 2.12 2.71 6.98
CA GLY A 73 1.01 3.58 7.33
C GLY A 73 -0.02 3.75 6.23
N CYS A 74 0.43 3.79 4.96
CA CYS A 74 -0.46 3.84 3.81
C CYS A 74 -1.17 2.52 3.58
N LEU A 75 -0.47 1.41 3.83
CA LEU A 75 -0.95 0.08 3.49
C LEU A 75 -2.01 -0.43 4.46
N ILE A 76 -1.96 -0.02 5.72
CA ILE A 76 -2.94 -0.45 6.71
C ILE A 76 -4.36 -0.07 6.29
N PRO A 77 -4.70 1.22 6.05
CA PRO A 77 -6.05 1.55 5.62
C PRO A 77 -6.39 0.97 4.25
N THR A 78 -5.42 0.90 3.33
CA THR A 78 -5.64 0.30 2.02
C THR A 78 -6.08 -1.16 2.17
N THR A 79 -5.46 -1.89 3.09
CA THR A 79 -5.76 -3.29 3.31
C THR A 79 -7.11 -3.47 4.00
N VAL A 80 -7.36 -2.72 5.06
CA VAL A 80 -8.58 -2.86 5.85
C VAL A 80 -9.81 -2.38 5.08
N VAL A 81 -9.69 -1.25 4.39
CA VAL A 81 -10.81 -0.65 3.65
C VAL A 81 -10.94 -1.24 2.25
N GLY A 82 -9.82 -1.36 1.53
CA GLY A 82 -9.82 -1.77 0.13
C GLY A 82 -10.02 -3.26 -0.09
N HIS A 83 -9.57 -4.09 0.84
CA HIS A 83 -9.57 -5.54 0.66
C HIS A 83 -10.27 -6.25 1.82
N ALA A 84 -11.44 -5.72 2.22
CA ALA A 84 -12.24 -6.26 3.31
C ALA A 84 -13.00 -7.49 2.81
N PHE A 85 -12.32 -8.63 2.76
CA PHE A 85 -12.90 -9.85 2.21
C PHE A 85 -14.12 -10.34 3.02
N TRP A 86 -14.17 -10.00 4.30
CA TRP A 86 -15.27 -10.39 5.16
C TRP A 86 -16.58 -9.67 4.81
N GLN A 87 -16.53 -8.60 4.01
CA GLN A 87 -17.72 -7.84 3.59
C GLN A 87 -18.21 -8.28 2.22
N GLU A 88 -17.49 -9.17 1.54
CA GLU A 88 -17.89 -9.63 0.21
C GLU A 88 -18.97 -10.71 0.31
N PRO A 89 -20.11 -10.52 -0.35
CA PRO A 89 -21.22 -11.48 -0.26
C PRO A 89 -20.98 -12.77 -1.04
N GLU A 90 -20.24 -12.71 -2.13
CA GLU A 90 -20.01 -13.87 -2.99
C GLU A 90 -18.70 -14.57 -2.67
N VAL A 91 -18.69 -15.91 -2.82
CA VAL A 91 -17.52 -16.73 -2.49
C VAL A 91 -16.31 -16.34 -3.34
N THR A 92 -16.52 -16.14 -4.65
CA THR A 92 -15.42 -15.78 -5.56
C THR A 92 -14.81 -14.43 -5.18
N GLY A 93 -15.67 -13.43 -4.95
CA GLY A 93 -15.21 -12.11 -4.53
C GLY A 93 -14.48 -12.15 -3.20
N ARG A 94 -14.99 -12.95 -2.27
CA ARG A 94 -14.38 -13.10 -0.95
C ARG A 94 -12.98 -13.69 -1.07
N LYS A 95 -12.81 -14.74 -1.88
CA LYS A 95 -11.50 -15.35 -2.08
C LYS A 95 -10.53 -14.39 -2.72
N ASN A 96 -10.97 -13.65 -3.74
CA ASN A 96 -10.12 -12.68 -4.41
C ASN A 96 -9.63 -11.60 -3.44
N GLN A 97 -10.54 -11.06 -2.63
CA GLN A 97 -10.17 -10.04 -1.66
C GLN A 97 -9.30 -10.61 -0.54
N GLN A 98 -9.51 -11.88 -0.17
CA GLN A 98 -8.66 -12.53 0.82
C GLN A 98 -7.22 -12.65 0.33
N VAL A 99 -7.02 -13.01 -0.94
CA VAL A 99 -5.68 -13.07 -1.53
C VAL A 99 -5.03 -11.67 -1.50
N GLN A 100 -5.78 -10.64 -1.86
CA GLN A 100 -5.25 -9.27 -1.83
C GLN A 100 -4.91 -8.84 -0.41
N PHE A 101 -5.75 -9.20 0.55
CA PHE A 101 -5.51 -8.90 1.96
C PHE A 101 -4.21 -9.56 2.43
N LEU A 102 -4.06 -10.86 2.15
CA LEU A 102 -2.88 -11.60 2.55
C LEU A 102 -1.62 -11.10 1.85
N LYS A 103 -1.74 -10.73 0.57
CA LYS A 103 -0.63 -10.12 -0.17
C LYS A 103 -0.15 -8.87 0.55
N ASN A 104 -1.07 -8.03 0.98
CA ASN A 104 -0.72 -6.79 1.67
C ASN A 104 -0.08 -7.08 3.03
N LEU A 105 -0.53 -8.10 3.74
CA LEU A 105 0.15 -8.52 4.97
C LEU A 105 1.58 -8.95 4.70
N GLY A 106 1.80 -9.67 3.60
CA GLY A 106 3.14 -10.04 3.18
C GLY A 106 4.01 -8.83 2.85
N LEU A 107 3.42 -7.83 2.20
CA LEU A 107 4.14 -6.58 1.92
C LEU A 107 4.51 -5.85 3.21
N ILE A 108 3.62 -5.82 4.19
CA ILE A 108 3.92 -5.25 5.49
C ILE A 108 5.10 -6.01 6.13
N GLY A 109 5.10 -7.34 6.02
CA GLY A 109 6.21 -8.15 6.51
C GLY A 109 7.53 -7.75 5.87
N GLY A 110 7.53 -7.57 4.54
CA GLY A 110 8.73 -7.12 3.82
C GLY A 110 9.18 -5.74 4.29
N LEU A 111 8.24 -4.83 4.50
CA LEU A 111 8.56 -3.48 4.99
C LEU A 111 9.11 -3.51 6.40
N LEU A 112 8.59 -4.39 7.26
CA LEU A 112 9.13 -4.57 8.60
C LEU A 112 10.58 -5.03 8.56
N LEU A 113 10.92 -5.90 7.61
CA LEU A 113 12.31 -6.32 7.45
C LEU A 113 13.20 -5.15 7.04
N VAL A 114 12.69 -4.24 6.22
CA VAL A 114 13.45 -3.02 5.89
C VAL A 114 13.79 -2.23 7.14
N LEU A 115 12.85 -2.16 8.09
CA LEU A 115 13.09 -1.44 9.34
C LEU A 115 14.20 -2.05 10.18
N THR A 116 14.51 -3.33 9.96
CA THR A 116 15.58 -4.02 10.72
C THR A 116 16.93 -3.93 10.04
N GLU A 117 17.01 -3.36 8.84
CA GLU A 117 18.27 -3.26 8.11
C GLU A 117 19.25 -2.34 8.81
N LYS A 118 20.52 -2.68 8.72
CA LYS A 118 21.55 -1.86 9.31
C LYS A 118 21.82 -0.65 8.44
N SER A 119 21.92 0.49 9.07
CA SER A 119 22.41 1.69 8.40
C SER A 119 23.90 1.52 8.15
N LYS A 120 24.36 2.06 7.07
CA LYS A 120 25.77 1.97 6.71
C LYS A 120 26.67 2.66 7.68
#